data_d48359909d9c2aaa99d98f04d4e86fac
#
_entry.id   d48359909d9c2aaa99d98f04d4e86fac
#
_cell.length_a   1.000
_cell.length_b   1.000
_cell.length_c   1.000
_cell.angle_alpha   90.00
_cell.angle_beta   90.00
_cell.angle_gamma   90.00
#
_symmetry.space_group_name_H-M   'P 1'
#
loop_
_entity.id
_entity.type
_entity.pdbx_description
1 polymer ?
#
loop_
_entity_poly.entity_id
_entity_poly.type
_entity_poly.pdbx_seq_one_letter_code
_entity_poly.pdbx_strand_id
1 'polypeptide(L)'
;MTEINGKRLLAELKELGKIGIGTDGRRTRLAASDAEKEGRDYVVSKMKEAGLKIVIDHIGNIFGIWDSEENKSIQPFMVGSHIDTVINAGQYDGCLGVLSGLEVIRTLKEQGIRTKRPIIVGAFTNEEGVRYAPDMMGSLVYAGGLSCKKALATVGTDGTILGDELKRIGYEGTIAPGFVTPSAFIELHVEQGPIMDAEGYNIGAVDNLQGIHWMKIHIDGVANHAGTTPTNMRIDAGLAAAKINVFCREMVEKSGGVATIGTISFKPNAVNVIPSKADFTVDIRNPKKEKLDNDEKYLLDYLKTLEETDHVKITTQPMTNFDPVPFDEDLCKKIEVAAKSRNLKVRRMVSGAGQDAQMMARICPTAMIFVPSVKGISHNPDEIGRA
;
A
#
# COMPACT_ATOMS: atom_id res chain seq x y z
N MET A 1 15.15 -29.50 -2.67
CA MET A 1 14.60 -28.17 -2.40
C MET A 1 13.17 -28.35 -1.91
N THR A 2 12.76 -27.59 -0.92
CA THR A 2 11.38 -27.60 -0.40
C THR A 2 10.45 -26.96 -1.43
N GLU A 3 9.43 -27.69 -1.87
CA GLU A 3 8.40 -27.16 -2.80
C GLU A 3 7.09 -27.01 -2.03
N ILE A 4 6.42 -25.89 -2.24
CA ILE A 4 5.10 -25.63 -1.67
C ILE A 4 4.01 -26.37 -2.45
N ASN A 5 2.86 -26.58 -1.84
CA ASN A 5 1.68 -27.06 -2.55
C ASN A 5 0.94 -25.88 -3.23
N GLY A 6 1.45 -25.47 -4.40
CA GLY A 6 0.87 -24.36 -5.16
C GLY A 6 -0.59 -24.58 -5.56
N LYS A 7 -1.02 -25.84 -5.79
CA LYS A 7 -2.44 -26.13 -6.10
C LYS A 7 -3.34 -25.82 -4.91
N ARG A 8 -2.92 -26.16 -3.67
CA ARG A 8 -3.66 -25.84 -2.45
C ARG A 8 -3.74 -24.33 -2.25
N LEU A 9 -2.62 -23.62 -2.36
CA LEU A 9 -2.58 -22.17 -2.25
C LEU A 9 -3.54 -21.48 -3.23
N LEU A 10 -3.47 -21.84 -4.51
CA LEU A 10 -4.34 -21.25 -5.54
C LEU A 10 -5.82 -21.59 -5.32
N ALA A 11 -6.14 -22.81 -4.84
CA ALA A 11 -7.49 -23.19 -4.50
C ALA A 11 -8.04 -22.36 -3.32
N GLU A 12 -7.24 -22.16 -2.27
CA GLU A 12 -7.63 -21.37 -1.10
C GLU A 12 -7.76 -19.87 -1.42
N LEU A 13 -6.88 -19.32 -2.25
CA LEU A 13 -7.03 -17.96 -2.78
C LEU A 13 -8.33 -17.80 -3.56
N LYS A 14 -8.68 -18.79 -4.39
CA LYS A 14 -9.94 -18.78 -5.13
C LYS A 14 -11.17 -18.85 -4.20
N GLU A 15 -11.13 -19.66 -3.14
CA GLU A 15 -12.24 -19.75 -2.18
C GLU A 15 -12.38 -18.44 -1.36
N LEU A 16 -11.28 -17.90 -0.82
CA LEU A 16 -11.30 -16.59 -0.15
C LEU A 16 -11.77 -15.50 -1.12
N GLY A 17 -11.39 -15.62 -2.38
CA GLY A 17 -11.78 -14.73 -3.47
C GLY A 17 -13.27 -14.71 -3.78
N LYS A 18 -14.07 -15.71 -3.37
CA LYS A 18 -15.53 -15.72 -3.52
C LYS A 18 -16.26 -14.90 -2.44
N ILE A 19 -15.59 -14.65 -1.31
CA ILE A 19 -16.17 -13.92 -0.18
C ILE A 19 -16.20 -12.43 -0.49
N GLY A 20 -17.37 -11.82 -0.33
CA GLY A 20 -17.60 -10.40 -0.62
C GLY A 20 -17.96 -10.10 -2.08
N ILE A 21 -18.26 -11.13 -2.90
CA ILE A 21 -18.79 -10.92 -4.25
C ILE A 21 -20.24 -10.46 -4.14
N GLY A 22 -20.51 -9.25 -4.65
CA GLY A 22 -21.83 -8.67 -4.74
C GLY A 22 -22.67 -9.25 -5.89
N THR A 23 -23.90 -8.80 -6.00
CA THR A 23 -24.83 -9.21 -7.07
C THR A 23 -24.38 -8.80 -8.47
N ASP A 24 -23.47 -7.84 -8.55
CA ASP A 24 -22.81 -7.37 -9.77
C ASP A 24 -21.58 -8.21 -10.18
N GLY A 25 -21.28 -9.27 -9.41
CA GLY A 25 -20.14 -10.15 -9.64
C GLY A 25 -18.79 -9.58 -9.22
N ARG A 26 -18.75 -8.42 -8.57
CA ARG A 26 -17.54 -7.74 -8.13
C ARG A 26 -17.28 -7.96 -6.64
N ARG A 27 -16.01 -8.06 -6.27
CA ARG A 27 -15.60 -8.29 -4.88
C ARG A 27 -15.41 -6.98 -4.14
N THR A 28 -16.03 -6.88 -2.95
CA THR A 28 -15.79 -5.80 -2.00
C THR A 28 -15.84 -6.39 -0.59
N ARG A 29 -14.72 -6.31 0.12
CA ARG A 29 -14.55 -6.84 1.48
C ARG A 29 -13.89 -5.77 2.34
N LEU A 30 -14.65 -4.70 2.63
CA LEU A 30 -14.16 -3.57 3.42
C LEU A 30 -13.90 -3.97 4.87
N ALA A 31 -12.91 -3.34 5.48
CA ALA A 31 -12.51 -3.58 6.86
C ALA A 31 -13.70 -3.58 7.83
N ALA A 32 -13.73 -4.55 8.73
CA ALA A 32 -14.76 -4.78 9.75
C ALA A 32 -16.21 -4.88 9.22
N SER A 33 -16.39 -5.19 7.92
CA SER A 33 -17.70 -5.50 7.33
C SER A 33 -18.10 -6.96 7.56
N ASP A 34 -19.35 -7.32 7.26
CA ASP A 34 -19.81 -8.72 7.31
C ASP A 34 -19.05 -9.60 6.30
N ALA A 35 -18.78 -9.08 5.11
CA ALA A 35 -17.95 -9.78 4.13
C ALA A 35 -16.52 -10.03 4.65
N GLU A 36 -15.93 -9.04 5.33
CA GLU A 36 -14.61 -9.25 5.93
C GLU A 36 -14.66 -10.23 7.11
N LYS A 37 -15.74 -10.22 7.89
CA LYS A 37 -15.96 -11.25 8.93
C LYS A 37 -15.90 -12.66 8.34
N GLU A 38 -16.61 -12.91 7.25
CA GLU A 38 -16.56 -14.22 6.55
C GLU A 38 -15.12 -14.55 6.09
N GLY A 39 -14.40 -13.58 5.54
CA GLY A 39 -13.01 -13.74 5.14
C GLY A 39 -12.08 -14.06 6.32
N ARG A 40 -12.26 -13.38 7.44
CA ARG A 40 -11.54 -13.63 8.70
C ARG A 40 -11.83 -15.04 9.24
N ASP A 41 -13.11 -15.42 9.29
CA ASP A 41 -13.54 -16.75 9.74
C ASP A 41 -12.91 -17.84 8.85
N TYR A 42 -12.86 -17.63 7.53
CA TYR A 42 -12.19 -18.52 6.60
C TYR A 42 -10.70 -18.67 6.90
N VAL A 43 -9.97 -17.55 6.99
CA VAL A 43 -8.52 -17.58 7.25
C VAL A 43 -8.22 -18.20 8.61
N VAL A 44 -8.96 -17.85 9.65
CA VAL A 44 -8.83 -18.44 10.99
C VAL A 44 -9.08 -19.96 10.96
N SER A 45 -10.08 -20.42 10.19
CA SER A 45 -10.33 -21.86 10.05
C SER A 45 -9.13 -22.57 9.41
N LYS A 46 -8.56 -21.99 8.35
CA LYS A 46 -7.39 -22.54 7.67
C LYS A 46 -6.13 -22.55 8.53
N MET A 47 -5.92 -21.53 9.35
CA MET A 47 -4.84 -21.50 10.34
C MET A 47 -5.04 -22.58 11.42
N LYS A 48 -6.27 -22.78 11.92
CA LYS A 48 -6.61 -23.85 12.88
C LYS A 48 -6.42 -25.24 12.28
N GLU A 49 -6.87 -25.47 11.04
CA GLU A 49 -6.64 -26.73 10.31
C GLU A 49 -5.15 -27.05 10.17
N ALA A 50 -4.31 -26.02 10.00
CA ALA A 50 -2.85 -26.16 9.99
C ALA A 50 -2.25 -26.37 11.40
N GLY A 51 -3.06 -26.35 12.46
CA GLY A 51 -2.64 -26.53 13.85
C GLY A 51 -1.85 -25.34 14.39
N LEU A 52 -2.24 -24.11 14.02
CA LEU A 52 -1.66 -22.89 14.55
C LEU A 52 -2.43 -22.41 15.78
N LYS A 53 -1.73 -21.81 16.72
CA LYS A 53 -2.33 -21.06 17.82
C LYS A 53 -2.80 -19.70 17.31
N ILE A 54 -4.08 -19.41 17.48
CA ILE A 54 -4.68 -18.14 17.04
C ILE A 54 -4.59 -17.10 18.14
N VAL A 55 -4.10 -15.93 17.78
CA VAL A 55 -4.08 -14.73 18.62
C VAL A 55 -4.74 -13.60 17.83
N ILE A 56 -5.61 -12.84 18.48
CA ILE A 56 -6.25 -11.64 17.92
C ILE A 56 -5.95 -10.49 18.88
N ASP A 57 -5.42 -9.41 18.37
CA ASP A 57 -5.15 -8.22 19.18
C ASP A 57 -6.34 -7.24 19.23
N HIS A 58 -6.23 -6.21 20.07
CA HIS A 58 -7.33 -5.27 20.31
C HIS A 58 -7.78 -4.51 19.05
N ILE A 59 -6.91 -4.33 18.03
CA ILE A 59 -7.29 -3.68 16.77
C ILE A 59 -7.80 -4.71 15.74
N GLY A 60 -7.92 -5.99 16.13
CA GLY A 60 -8.45 -7.04 15.27
C GLY A 60 -7.43 -7.69 14.32
N ASN A 61 -6.13 -7.41 14.44
CA ASN A 61 -5.13 -8.15 13.69
C ASN A 61 -5.16 -9.62 14.10
N ILE A 62 -5.09 -10.52 13.11
CA ILE A 62 -5.14 -11.97 13.32
C ILE A 62 -3.73 -12.53 13.16
N PHE A 63 -3.30 -13.35 14.11
CA PHE A 63 -2.00 -14.00 14.08
C PHE A 63 -2.15 -15.51 14.28
N GLY A 64 -1.65 -16.29 13.33
CA GLY A 64 -1.48 -17.74 13.43
C GLY A 64 -0.04 -18.07 13.83
N ILE A 65 0.17 -18.62 15.01
CA ILE A 65 1.50 -18.90 15.57
C ILE A 65 1.80 -20.37 15.46
N TRP A 66 2.93 -20.71 14.85
CA TRP A 66 3.54 -22.04 14.87
C TRP A 66 4.81 -22.00 15.70
N ASP A 67 4.74 -22.58 16.88
CA ASP A 67 5.83 -22.72 17.84
C ASP A 67 6.00 -24.17 18.32
N SER A 68 7.02 -24.41 19.13
CA SER A 68 7.26 -25.64 19.86
C SER A 68 7.81 -25.33 21.26
N GLU A 69 7.82 -26.30 22.17
CA GLU A 69 8.41 -26.12 23.50
C GLU A 69 9.89 -25.70 23.45
N GLU A 70 10.61 -26.12 22.39
CA GLU A 70 12.04 -25.85 22.22
C GLU A 70 12.30 -24.40 21.73
N ASN A 71 11.34 -23.77 21.02
CA ASN A 71 11.57 -22.48 20.36
C ASN A 71 10.61 -21.35 20.79
N LYS A 72 9.57 -21.62 21.58
CA LYS A 72 8.52 -20.64 21.95
C LYS A 72 9.03 -19.37 22.65
N SER A 73 10.21 -19.44 23.27
CA SER A 73 10.87 -18.30 23.92
C SER A 73 11.79 -17.51 22.99
N ILE A 74 12.01 -18.00 21.77
CA ILE A 74 12.88 -17.35 20.79
C ILE A 74 12.05 -16.34 20.01
N GLN A 75 12.64 -15.20 19.69
CA GLN A 75 12.01 -14.16 18.90
C GLN A 75 11.52 -14.71 17.55
N PRO A 76 10.22 -14.60 17.22
CA PRO A 76 9.63 -15.23 16.06
C PRO A 76 10.05 -14.56 14.75
N PHE A 77 9.93 -15.28 13.64
CA PHE A 77 9.89 -14.73 12.30
C PHE A 77 8.44 -14.50 11.91
N MET A 78 8.11 -13.37 11.28
CA MET A 78 6.74 -13.08 10.88
C MET A 78 6.64 -12.91 9.36
N VAL A 79 5.58 -13.45 8.80
CA VAL A 79 5.13 -13.21 7.43
C VAL A 79 3.68 -12.79 7.49
N GLY A 80 3.22 -11.99 6.53
CA GLY A 80 1.83 -11.58 6.54
C GLY A 80 1.54 -10.48 5.54
N SER A 81 0.31 -10.01 5.56
CA SER A 81 -0.27 -8.92 4.77
C SER A 81 -1.67 -8.67 5.32
N HIS A 82 -2.63 -8.32 4.48
CA HIS A 82 -4.03 -8.05 4.84
C HIS A 82 -5.02 -8.95 4.09
N ILE A 83 -6.30 -8.86 4.46
CA ILE A 83 -7.38 -9.55 3.76
C ILE A 83 -8.58 -8.65 3.46
N ASP A 84 -8.64 -7.43 4.00
CA ASP A 84 -9.57 -6.41 3.54
C ASP A 84 -9.23 -5.99 2.11
N THR A 85 -10.16 -5.37 1.41
CA THR A 85 -10.02 -5.00 0.00
C THR A 85 -10.57 -3.61 -0.27
N VAL A 86 -10.12 -3.00 -1.36
CA VAL A 86 -10.83 -1.88 -1.98
C VAL A 86 -12.20 -2.28 -2.52
N ILE A 87 -12.98 -1.31 -3.00
CA ILE A 87 -14.23 -1.55 -3.72
C ILE A 87 -13.92 -2.13 -5.11
N ASN A 88 -14.59 -3.21 -5.49
CA ASN A 88 -14.38 -3.92 -6.77
C ASN A 88 -12.95 -4.45 -6.95
N ALA A 89 -12.42 -5.07 -5.93
CA ALA A 89 -11.04 -5.53 -5.84
C ALA A 89 -10.72 -6.80 -6.64
N GLY A 90 -9.43 -7.03 -6.85
CA GLY A 90 -8.85 -8.31 -7.25
C GLY A 90 -8.92 -9.38 -6.16
N GLN A 91 -8.40 -10.58 -6.44
CA GLN A 91 -8.42 -11.68 -5.47
C GLN A 91 -7.08 -11.93 -4.80
N TYR A 92 -6.02 -11.30 -5.27
CA TYR A 92 -4.65 -11.59 -4.82
C TYR A 92 -4.13 -10.53 -3.85
N ASP A 93 -4.59 -9.30 -4.01
CA ASP A 93 -4.19 -8.16 -3.20
C ASP A 93 -4.31 -8.47 -1.71
N GLY A 94 -3.21 -8.36 -0.97
CA GLY A 94 -3.05 -8.74 0.44
C GLY A 94 -3.24 -10.24 0.72
N CYS A 95 -4.31 -10.84 0.22
CA CYS A 95 -4.68 -12.24 0.47
C CYS A 95 -3.56 -13.23 0.09
N LEU A 96 -2.79 -12.90 -0.97
CA LEU A 96 -1.65 -13.70 -1.41
C LEU A 96 -0.61 -13.83 -0.29
N GLY A 97 -0.26 -12.73 0.38
CA GLY A 97 0.76 -12.73 1.44
C GLY A 97 0.35 -13.56 2.64
N VAL A 98 -0.90 -13.44 3.09
CA VAL A 98 -1.42 -14.19 4.23
C VAL A 98 -1.48 -15.69 3.93
N LEU A 99 -2.11 -16.09 2.82
CA LEU A 99 -2.28 -17.52 2.49
C LEU A 99 -0.95 -18.18 2.09
N SER A 100 -0.03 -17.44 1.48
CA SER A 100 1.31 -17.96 1.19
C SER A 100 2.12 -18.21 2.47
N GLY A 101 2.03 -17.31 3.45
CA GLY A 101 2.65 -17.53 4.77
C GLY A 101 2.13 -18.79 5.43
N LEU A 102 0.82 -19.03 5.38
CA LEU A 102 0.20 -20.25 5.88
C LEU A 102 0.67 -21.50 5.14
N GLU A 103 0.76 -21.43 3.80
CA GLU A 103 1.22 -22.54 2.98
C GLU A 103 2.68 -22.90 3.26
N VAL A 104 3.54 -21.90 3.50
CA VAL A 104 4.93 -22.15 3.93
C VAL A 104 4.97 -22.97 5.22
N ILE A 105 4.19 -22.59 6.24
CA ILE A 105 4.14 -23.35 7.50
C ILE A 105 3.65 -24.78 7.28
N ARG A 106 2.58 -24.98 6.50
CA ARG A 106 2.06 -26.32 6.18
C ARG A 106 3.11 -27.18 5.50
N THR A 107 3.78 -26.62 4.50
CA THR A 107 4.84 -27.31 3.77
C THR A 107 5.98 -27.73 4.69
N LEU A 108 6.45 -26.86 5.57
CA LEU A 108 7.50 -27.17 6.54
C LEU A 108 7.06 -28.29 7.50
N LYS A 109 5.82 -28.24 7.98
CA LYS A 109 5.25 -29.31 8.86
C LYS A 109 5.14 -30.64 8.13
N GLU A 110 4.60 -30.67 6.92
CA GLU A 110 4.43 -31.88 6.09
C GLU A 110 5.78 -32.55 5.78
N GLN A 111 6.84 -31.76 5.66
CA GLN A 111 8.21 -32.25 5.43
C GLN A 111 8.97 -32.58 6.73
N GLY A 112 8.33 -32.44 7.89
CA GLY A 112 8.97 -32.70 9.19
C GLY A 112 10.10 -31.73 9.54
N ILE A 113 10.15 -30.57 8.91
CA ILE A 113 11.19 -29.56 9.15
C ILE A 113 10.88 -28.84 10.48
N ARG A 114 11.83 -28.87 11.41
CA ARG A 114 11.78 -28.10 12.65
C ARG A 114 12.44 -26.74 12.46
N THR A 115 11.75 -25.68 12.82
CA THR A 115 12.30 -24.33 12.73
C THR A 115 13.02 -23.94 14.02
N LYS A 116 14.11 -23.17 13.90
CA LYS A 116 14.88 -22.69 15.05
C LYS A 116 14.14 -21.64 15.87
N ARG A 117 13.09 -21.03 15.33
CA ARG A 117 12.27 -20.02 15.96
C ARG A 117 10.81 -20.17 15.55
N PRO A 118 9.85 -19.65 16.31
CA PRO A 118 8.45 -19.62 15.88
C PRO A 118 8.28 -18.90 14.56
N ILE A 119 7.26 -19.31 13.81
CA ILE A 119 6.81 -18.57 12.63
C ILE A 119 5.38 -18.06 12.91
N ILE A 120 5.15 -16.78 12.62
CA ILE A 120 3.85 -16.13 12.75
C ILE A 120 3.36 -15.74 11.36
N VAL A 121 2.11 -16.07 11.06
CA VAL A 121 1.38 -15.51 9.91
C VAL A 121 0.44 -14.44 10.42
N GLY A 122 0.61 -13.20 9.97
CA GLY A 122 -0.23 -12.05 10.33
C GLY A 122 -1.21 -11.69 9.23
N ALA A 123 -2.44 -11.31 9.61
CA ALA A 123 -3.39 -10.61 8.75
C ALA A 123 -3.76 -9.31 9.45
N PHE A 124 -3.30 -8.19 8.92
CA PHE A 124 -3.49 -6.88 9.51
C PHE A 124 -4.85 -6.29 9.13
N THR A 125 -5.40 -5.47 10.02
CA THR A 125 -6.73 -4.88 9.91
C THR A 125 -6.67 -3.56 9.17
N ASN A 126 -7.57 -3.36 8.17
CA ASN A 126 -7.78 -2.09 7.50
C ASN A 126 -6.48 -1.55 6.86
N GLU A 127 -5.82 -2.38 6.05
CA GLU A 127 -4.64 -1.96 5.30
C GLU A 127 -5.02 -0.96 4.22
N GLU A 128 -6.09 -1.23 3.48
CA GLU A 128 -6.56 -0.43 2.35
C GLU A 128 -7.08 0.98 2.72
N GLY A 129 -7.48 1.19 3.98
CA GLY A 129 -7.94 2.50 4.44
C GLY A 129 -9.25 3.01 3.84
N VAL A 130 -9.93 2.22 3.01
CA VAL A 130 -11.12 2.65 2.25
C VAL A 130 -12.31 2.97 3.13
N ARG A 131 -12.53 2.17 4.17
CA ARG A 131 -13.63 2.39 5.13
C ARG A 131 -13.20 3.29 6.28
N TYR A 132 -12.00 3.09 6.82
CA TYR A 132 -11.45 3.83 7.95
C TYR A 132 -10.06 4.39 7.61
N ALA A 133 -9.86 5.70 7.72
CA ALA A 133 -8.55 6.32 7.54
C ALA A 133 -7.77 6.39 8.88
N PRO A 134 -6.44 6.24 8.86
CA PRO A 134 -5.60 6.04 7.69
C PRO A 134 -5.58 4.58 7.20
N ASP A 135 -4.96 4.35 6.05
CA ASP A 135 -4.54 3.05 5.55
C ASP A 135 -3.47 2.40 6.45
N MET A 136 -3.17 1.12 6.22
CA MET A 136 -2.21 0.32 7.01
C MET A 136 -2.47 0.39 8.52
N MET A 137 -3.72 0.61 8.92
CA MET A 137 -4.04 0.96 10.31
C MET A 137 -3.64 -0.13 11.31
N GLY A 138 -3.89 -1.41 10.97
CA GLY A 138 -3.59 -2.54 11.84
C GLY A 138 -2.10 -2.69 12.12
N SER A 139 -1.26 -2.66 11.09
CA SER A 139 0.20 -2.72 11.19
C SER A 139 0.77 -1.45 11.83
N LEU A 140 0.20 -0.28 11.54
CA LEU A 140 0.60 0.99 12.15
C LEU A 140 0.39 0.98 13.68
N VAL A 141 -0.76 0.47 14.13
CA VAL A 141 -1.05 0.30 15.57
C VAL A 141 -0.13 -0.75 16.18
N TYR A 142 0.09 -1.87 15.48
CA TYR A 142 1.00 -2.92 15.93
C TYR A 142 2.43 -2.42 16.11
N ALA A 143 2.90 -1.58 15.20
CA ALA A 143 4.23 -0.96 15.24
C ALA A 143 4.32 0.26 16.18
N GLY A 144 3.24 0.62 16.89
CA GLY A 144 3.22 1.73 17.85
C GLY A 144 3.14 3.13 17.21
N GLY A 145 2.91 3.23 15.90
CA GLY A 145 2.80 4.51 15.19
C GLY A 145 1.46 5.23 15.38
N LEU A 146 0.41 4.48 15.78
CA LEU A 146 -0.91 5.01 16.14
C LEU A 146 -1.38 4.34 17.41
N SER A 147 -1.94 5.09 18.35
CA SER A 147 -2.49 4.48 19.56
C SER A 147 -3.74 3.66 19.24
N CYS A 148 -3.86 2.46 19.80
CA CYS A 148 -5.00 1.57 19.60
C CYS A 148 -6.33 2.28 19.95
N LYS A 149 -6.35 3.08 21.01
CA LYS A 149 -7.54 3.87 21.40
C LYS A 149 -7.99 4.84 20.31
N LYS A 150 -7.05 5.53 19.64
CA LYS A 150 -7.38 6.45 18.54
C LYS A 150 -7.89 5.66 17.32
N ALA A 151 -7.22 4.57 16.97
CA ALA A 151 -7.63 3.72 15.86
C ALA A 151 -9.04 3.16 16.06
N LEU A 152 -9.35 2.60 17.23
CA LEU A 152 -10.68 2.08 17.55
C LEU A 152 -11.78 3.14 17.55
N ALA A 153 -11.45 4.41 17.79
CA ALA A 153 -12.38 5.54 17.77
C ALA A 153 -12.56 6.15 16.37
N THR A 154 -11.90 5.60 15.34
CA THR A 154 -12.01 6.13 13.96
C THR A 154 -13.42 5.95 13.43
N VAL A 155 -13.97 7.06 12.90
CA VAL A 155 -15.26 7.08 12.21
C VAL A 155 -15.04 6.78 10.74
N GLY A 156 -15.72 5.78 10.24
CA GLY A 156 -15.65 5.34 8.85
C GLY A 156 -16.41 6.26 7.90
N THR A 157 -16.19 6.06 6.60
CA THR A 157 -16.87 6.79 5.51
C THR A 157 -18.38 6.59 5.50
N ASP A 158 -18.85 5.52 6.13
CA ASP A 158 -20.27 5.15 6.33
C ASP A 158 -20.84 5.59 7.71
N GLY A 159 -20.05 6.33 8.50
CA GLY A 159 -20.44 6.84 9.83
C GLY A 159 -20.31 5.82 10.97
N THR A 160 -19.87 4.59 10.70
CA THR A 160 -19.62 3.58 11.74
C THR A 160 -18.32 3.84 12.48
N ILE A 161 -18.16 3.26 13.68
CA ILE A 161 -16.93 3.35 14.49
C ILE A 161 -16.21 2.00 14.41
N LEU A 162 -14.91 2.00 14.07
CA LEU A 162 -14.14 0.78 13.87
C LEU A 162 -14.20 -0.18 15.09
N GLY A 163 -14.03 0.33 16.30
CA GLY A 163 -14.07 -0.48 17.51
C GLY A 163 -15.43 -1.15 17.74
N ASP A 164 -16.53 -0.47 17.43
CA ASP A 164 -17.87 -1.02 17.55
C ASP A 164 -18.12 -2.10 16.49
N GLU A 165 -17.64 -1.88 15.27
CA GLU A 165 -17.73 -2.86 14.21
C GLU A 165 -16.87 -4.11 14.46
N LEU A 166 -15.65 -3.96 14.99
CA LEU A 166 -14.82 -5.11 15.40
C LEU A 166 -15.50 -5.94 16.50
N LYS A 167 -16.15 -5.30 17.46
CA LYS A 167 -16.99 -5.98 18.46
C LYS A 167 -18.17 -6.69 17.83
N ARG A 168 -18.90 -6.01 16.95
CA ARG A 168 -20.07 -6.55 16.24
C ARG A 168 -19.74 -7.82 15.47
N ILE A 169 -18.61 -7.82 14.76
CA ILE A 169 -18.18 -8.99 13.99
C ILE A 169 -17.42 -10.04 14.83
N GLY A 170 -17.15 -9.76 16.13
CA GLY A 170 -16.48 -10.67 17.05
C GLY A 170 -14.96 -10.76 16.89
N TYR A 171 -14.33 -9.71 16.35
CA TYR A 171 -12.89 -9.65 16.10
C TYR A 171 -12.15 -8.57 16.92
N GLU A 172 -12.79 -7.96 17.93
CA GLU A 172 -12.04 -7.25 18.96
C GLU A 172 -11.31 -8.29 19.83
N GLY A 173 -9.97 -8.34 19.70
CA GLY A 173 -9.16 -9.32 20.44
C GLY A 173 -8.86 -8.88 21.87
N THR A 174 -8.17 -9.76 22.58
CA THR A 174 -7.86 -9.57 24.01
C THR A 174 -6.39 -9.25 24.28
N ILE A 175 -5.54 -9.28 23.26
CA ILE A 175 -4.10 -9.08 23.39
C ILE A 175 -3.75 -7.65 22.94
N ALA A 176 -2.83 -7.01 23.63
CA ALA A 176 -2.34 -5.70 23.23
C ALA A 176 -1.61 -5.79 21.87
N PRO A 177 -1.83 -4.84 20.93
CA PRO A 177 -1.02 -4.78 19.71
C PRO A 177 0.47 -4.63 20.02
N GLY A 178 1.33 -5.21 19.17
CA GLY A 178 2.77 -5.22 19.43
C GLY A 178 3.21 -6.20 20.53
N PHE A 179 2.40 -7.22 20.82
CA PHE A 179 2.65 -8.21 21.88
C PHE A 179 3.98 -8.98 21.72
N VAL A 180 4.56 -8.99 20.52
CA VAL A 180 5.90 -9.51 20.25
C VAL A 180 6.55 -8.74 19.10
N THR A 181 7.83 -8.40 19.24
CA THR A 181 8.63 -7.85 18.15
C THR A 181 9.23 -8.98 17.33
N PRO A 182 8.93 -9.12 16.03
CA PRO A 182 9.52 -10.15 15.20
C PRO A 182 11.04 -9.94 15.01
N SER A 183 11.76 -11.02 14.78
CA SER A 183 13.17 -10.97 14.38
C SER A 183 13.36 -10.44 12.97
N ALA A 184 12.35 -10.62 12.12
CA ALA A 184 12.21 -10.05 10.80
C ALA A 184 10.77 -10.24 10.32
N PHE A 185 10.36 -9.41 9.34
CA PHE A 185 9.07 -9.49 8.66
C PHE A 185 9.28 -9.59 7.15
N ILE A 186 8.50 -10.46 6.48
CA ILE A 186 8.44 -10.52 5.02
C ILE A 186 6.99 -10.49 4.59
N GLU A 187 6.69 -9.62 3.63
CA GLU A 187 5.40 -9.54 2.94
C GLU A 187 5.56 -10.00 1.49
N LEU A 188 4.77 -11.01 1.09
CA LEU A 188 4.61 -11.38 -0.32
C LEU A 188 3.39 -10.66 -0.88
N HIS A 189 3.56 -9.97 -1.99
CA HIS A 189 2.47 -9.18 -2.59
C HIS A 189 2.51 -9.21 -4.12
N VAL A 190 1.42 -8.84 -4.77
CA VAL A 190 1.42 -8.52 -6.19
C VAL A 190 2.12 -7.17 -6.41
N GLU A 191 2.77 -6.97 -7.56
CA GLU A 191 3.50 -5.72 -7.86
C GLU A 191 2.58 -4.48 -7.88
N GLN A 192 1.31 -4.66 -8.21
CA GLN A 192 0.35 -3.58 -8.45
C GLN A 192 0.79 -2.61 -9.57
N GLY A 193 1.76 -3.01 -10.35
CA GLY A 193 2.38 -2.23 -11.42
C GLY A 193 2.74 -3.08 -12.63
N PRO A 194 3.14 -2.46 -13.75
CA PRO A 194 3.33 -3.13 -15.04
C PRO A 194 4.74 -3.65 -15.28
N ILE A 195 5.72 -3.32 -14.44
CA ILE A 195 7.15 -3.46 -14.76
C ILE A 195 7.55 -4.94 -14.88
N MET A 196 7.17 -5.76 -13.90
CA MET A 196 7.59 -7.17 -13.88
C MET A 196 6.97 -7.97 -15.03
N ASP A 197 5.69 -7.71 -15.36
CA ASP A 197 5.02 -8.37 -16.48
C ASP A 197 5.63 -7.92 -17.83
N ALA A 198 5.85 -6.61 -17.99
CA ALA A 198 6.42 -6.04 -19.21
C ALA A 198 7.87 -6.49 -19.47
N GLU A 199 8.68 -6.63 -18.43
CA GLU A 199 10.10 -7.00 -18.53
C GLU A 199 10.36 -8.50 -18.31
N GLY A 200 9.31 -9.28 -18.00
CA GLY A 200 9.39 -10.74 -17.86
C GLY A 200 10.16 -11.22 -16.63
N TYR A 201 10.06 -10.49 -15.51
CA TYR A 201 10.57 -10.92 -14.21
C TYR A 201 9.55 -11.80 -13.47
N ASN A 202 10.06 -12.78 -12.71
CA ASN A 202 9.22 -13.65 -11.88
C ASN A 202 9.10 -13.12 -10.45
N ILE A 203 10.18 -12.57 -9.91
CA ILE A 203 10.30 -12.12 -8.53
C ILE A 203 10.86 -10.70 -8.49
N GLY A 204 10.21 -9.83 -7.72
CA GLY A 204 10.74 -8.54 -7.30
C GLY A 204 11.27 -8.64 -5.86
N ALA A 205 12.56 -8.36 -5.65
CA ALA A 205 13.10 -8.17 -4.32
C ALA A 205 12.96 -6.68 -3.98
N VAL A 206 11.95 -6.33 -3.19
CA VAL A 206 11.63 -4.93 -2.89
C VAL A 206 12.54 -4.45 -1.78
N ASP A 207 13.33 -3.42 -2.08
CA ASP A 207 14.33 -2.87 -1.17
C ASP A 207 13.97 -1.49 -0.62
N ASN A 208 12.87 -0.93 -1.08
CA ASN A 208 12.42 0.39 -0.65
C ASN A 208 10.93 0.59 -0.94
N LEU A 209 10.29 1.38 -0.10
CA LEU A 209 9.00 1.98 -0.39
C LEU A 209 9.22 3.47 -0.62
N GLN A 210 8.73 4.00 -1.74
CA GLN A 210 9.00 5.39 -2.09
C GLN A 210 8.31 6.37 -1.12
N GLY A 211 8.96 7.52 -0.91
CA GLY A 211 8.36 8.62 -0.17
C GLY A 211 7.36 9.38 -1.02
N ILE A 212 6.47 10.11 -0.36
CA ILE A 212 5.34 10.79 -0.96
C ILE A 212 5.25 12.20 -0.39
N HIS A 213 5.21 13.23 -1.27
CA HIS A 213 4.86 14.60 -0.91
C HIS A 213 3.62 15.01 -1.71
N TRP A 214 2.51 15.25 -1.01
CA TRP A 214 1.28 15.76 -1.60
C TRP A 214 1.06 17.20 -1.21
N MET A 215 0.72 18.03 -2.19
CA MET A 215 0.34 19.41 -1.94
C MET A 215 -0.85 19.83 -2.80
N LYS A 216 -1.64 20.74 -2.28
CA LYS A 216 -2.65 21.48 -3.01
C LYS A 216 -2.06 22.80 -3.46
N ILE A 217 -2.26 23.17 -4.72
CA ILE A 217 -1.85 24.46 -5.29
C ILE A 217 -3.08 25.21 -5.73
N HIS A 218 -3.12 26.48 -5.36
CA HIS A 218 -4.12 27.45 -5.79
C HIS A 218 -3.43 28.60 -6.52
N ILE A 219 -3.96 28.96 -7.69
CA ILE A 219 -3.46 30.06 -8.52
C ILE A 219 -4.58 31.09 -8.72
N ASP A 220 -4.29 32.34 -8.41
CA ASP A 220 -5.12 33.48 -8.74
C ASP A 220 -4.54 34.22 -9.96
N GLY A 221 -5.33 34.39 -10.98
CA GLY A 221 -5.11 35.22 -12.17
C GLY A 221 -6.24 36.22 -12.35
N VAL A 222 -6.49 36.65 -13.59
CA VAL A 222 -7.53 37.63 -13.92
C VAL A 222 -8.41 37.12 -15.06
N ALA A 223 -9.73 37.01 -14.81
CA ALA A 223 -10.69 36.65 -15.83
C ALA A 223 -10.82 37.78 -16.87
N ASN A 224 -10.78 37.41 -18.15
CA ASN A 224 -10.97 38.36 -19.22
C ASN A 224 -11.49 37.64 -20.49
N HIS A 225 -11.90 38.38 -21.49
CA HIS A 225 -12.42 37.83 -22.72
C HIS A 225 -11.34 37.11 -23.53
N ALA A 226 -11.56 35.81 -23.84
CA ALA A 226 -10.56 34.96 -24.47
C ALA A 226 -10.14 35.41 -25.89
N GLY A 227 -11.03 36.08 -26.65
CA GLY A 227 -10.76 36.51 -28.01
C GLY A 227 -10.22 37.93 -28.13
N THR A 228 -10.52 38.84 -27.19
CA THR A 228 -10.13 40.26 -27.30
C THR A 228 -8.94 40.64 -26.43
N THR A 229 -8.52 39.79 -25.48
CA THR A 229 -7.37 40.08 -24.64
C THR A 229 -6.09 39.54 -25.29
N PRO A 230 -5.16 40.44 -25.70
CA PRO A 230 -3.87 40.02 -26.26
C PRO A 230 -3.08 39.11 -25.31
N THR A 231 -2.29 38.17 -25.87
CA THR A 231 -1.58 37.16 -25.08
C THR A 231 -0.64 37.78 -24.03
N ASN A 232 0.03 38.86 -24.36
CA ASN A 232 0.98 39.55 -23.46
C ASN A 232 0.30 40.43 -22.39
N MET A 233 -1.04 40.51 -22.38
CA MET A 233 -1.82 41.24 -21.37
C MET A 233 -2.62 40.32 -20.46
N ARG A 234 -2.42 39.01 -20.57
CA ARG A 234 -3.15 37.99 -19.78
C ARG A 234 -2.44 37.70 -18.46
N ILE A 235 -3.24 37.54 -17.42
CA ILE A 235 -2.83 36.91 -16.15
C ILE A 235 -3.63 35.62 -16.05
N ASP A 236 -3.10 34.55 -16.70
CA ASP A 236 -3.85 33.32 -17.01
C ASP A 236 -3.50 32.23 -16.03
N ALA A 237 -4.39 31.97 -15.05
CA ALA A 237 -4.21 30.89 -14.08
C ALA A 237 -4.21 29.48 -14.74
N GLY A 238 -4.92 29.33 -15.87
CA GLY A 238 -4.96 28.06 -16.60
C GLY A 238 -3.63 27.72 -17.28
N LEU A 239 -3.00 28.73 -17.93
CA LEU A 239 -1.69 28.59 -18.54
C LEU A 239 -0.63 28.30 -17.48
N ALA A 240 -0.65 29.00 -16.35
CA ALA A 240 0.29 28.76 -15.25
C ALA A 240 0.16 27.32 -14.70
N ALA A 241 -1.06 26.83 -14.50
CA ALA A 241 -1.29 25.43 -14.09
C ALA A 241 -0.77 24.41 -15.12
N ALA A 242 -0.96 24.65 -16.41
CA ALA A 242 -0.43 23.79 -17.47
C ALA A 242 1.11 23.76 -17.47
N LYS A 243 1.76 24.90 -17.29
CA LYS A 243 3.23 25.01 -17.17
C LYS A 243 3.75 24.21 -15.98
N ILE A 244 3.06 24.29 -14.82
CA ILE A 244 3.43 23.51 -13.63
C ILE A 244 3.32 22.01 -13.91
N ASN A 245 2.29 21.55 -14.61
CA ASN A 245 2.14 20.13 -14.95
C ASN A 245 3.30 19.63 -15.83
N VAL A 246 3.68 20.39 -16.86
CA VAL A 246 4.83 20.07 -17.71
C VAL A 246 6.12 20.07 -16.90
N PHE A 247 6.34 21.10 -16.07
CA PHE A 247 7.52 21.20 -15.21
C PHE A 247 7.64 20.01 -14.26
N CYS A 248 6.56 19.59 -13.60
CA CYS A 248 6.56 18.41 -12.72
C CYS A 248 7.02 17.15 -13.46
N ARG A 249 6.57 16.93 -14.70
CA ARG A 249 7.01 15.80 -15.53
C ARG A 249 8.51 15.86 -15.83
N GLU A 250 8.99 16.99 -16.34
CA GLU A 250 10.41 17.18 -16.69
C GLU A 250 11.33 17.07 -15.46
N MET A 251 10.88 17.53 -14.32
CA MET A 251 11.59 17.47 -13.04
C MET A 251 11.83 16.03 -12.61
N VAL A 252 10.76 15.21 -12.55
CA VAL A 252 10.89 13.83 -12.06
C VAL A 252 11.56 12.90 -13.07
N GLU A 253 11.51 13.17 -14.37
CA GLU A 253 12.30 12.44 -15.37
C GLU A 253 13.81 12.60 -15.12
N LYS A 254 14.26 13.73 -14.61
CA LYS A 254 15.66 13.96 -14.24
C LYS A 254 16.04 13.34 -12.89
N SER A 255 15.14 13.39 -11.91
CA SER A 255 15.40 12.84 -10.57
C SER A 255 15.22 11.32 -10.50
N GLY A 256 14.43 10.73 -11.42
CA GLY A 256 14.03 9.33 -11.43
C GLY A 256 12.87 9.02 -10.47
N GLY A 257 12.07 10.03 -10.12
CA GLY A 257 10.81 9.92 -9.39
C GLY A 257 9.59 9.85 -10.31
N VAL A 258 8.40 10.08 -9.73
CA VAL A 258 7.15 10.27 -10.45
C VAL A 258 6.41 11.47 -9.90
N ALA A 259 5.66 12.19 -10.77
CA ALA A 259 4.77 13.26 -10.34
C ALA A 259 3.46 13.22 -11.10
N THR A 260 2.38 13.51 -10.40
CA THR A 260 1.02 13.46 -10.96
C THR A 260 0.20 14.64 -10.50
N ILE A 261 -0.50 15.29 -11.44
CA ILE A 261 -1.59 16.22 -11.14
C ILE A 261 -2.89 15.44 -11.32
N GLY A 262 -3.43 14.91 -10.19
CA GLY A 262 -4.59 14.03 -10.20
C GLY A 262 -5.94 14.75 -10.24
N THR A 263 -5.98 16.00 -9.77
CA THR A 263 -7.18 16.85 -9.79
C THR A 263 -6.84 18.24 -10.30
N ILE A 264 -7.73 18.82 -11.12
CA ILE A 264 -7.62 20.21 -11.56
C ILE A 264 -9.01 20.81 -11.79
N SER A 265 -9.21 22.03 -11.36
CA SER A 265 -10.43 22.81 -11.63
C SER A 265 -10.10 24.25 -11.95
N PHE A 266 -10.88 24.84 -12.85
CA PHE A 266 -10.75 26.25 -13.26
C PHE A 266 -12.00 27.05 -12.92
N LYS A 267 -11.83 28.37 -12.67
CA LYS A 267 -12.94 29.33 -12.57
C LYS A 267 -12.70 30.46 -13.53
N PRO A 268 -13.77 30.96 -14.19
CA PRO A 268 -15.20 30.59 -14.08
C PRO A 268 -15.58 29.31 -14.85
N ASN A 269 -14.65 28.59 -15.47
CA ASN A 269 -14.88 27.40 -16.29
C ASN A 269 -15.82 27.63 -17.46
N ALA A 270 -15.53 28.66 -18.23
CA ALA A 270 -16.28 29.08 -19.43
C ALA A 270 -15.36 29.11 -20.65
N VAL A 271 -15.85 28.61 -21.80
CA VAL A 271 -15.03 28.40 -23.02
C VAL A 271 -14.41 29.67 -23.57
N ASN A 272 -15.02 30.83 -23.33
CA ASN A 272 -14.62 32.13 -23.87
C ASN A 272 -14.07 33.10 -22.82
N VAL A 273 -13.65 32.60 -21.66
CA VAL A 273 -13.11 33.39 -20.55
C VAL A 273 -11.74 32.82 -20.12
N ILE A 274 -10.73 33.70 -20.00
CA ILE A 274 -9.43 33.36 -19.44
C ILE A 274 -9.62 32.96 -17.97
N PRO A 275 -9.12 31.80 -17.53
CA PRO A 275 -9.28 31.36 -16.13
C PRO A 275 -8.67 32.35 -15.14
N SER A 276 -9.49 32.83 -14.19
CA SER A 276 -9.02 33.65 -13.07
C SER A 276 -8.52 32.81 -11.89
N LYS A 277 -8.87 31.53 -11.82
CA LYS A 277 -8.42 30.62 -10.76
C LYS A 277 -8.14 29.24 -11.31
N ALA A 278 -7.11 28.60 -10.75
CA ALA A 278 -6.86 27.18 -10.89
C ALA A 278 -6.60 26.55 -9.51
N ASP A 279 -7.31 25.47 -9.20
CA ASP A 279 -7.11 24.65 -8.00
C ASP A 279 -6.72 23.24 -8.45
N PHE A 280 -5.61 22.70 -7.96
CA PHE A 280 -5.16 21.37 -8.32
C PHE A 280 -4.27 20.75 -7.23
N THR A 281 -4.06 19.43 -7.32
CA THR A 281 -3.17 18.68 -6.43
C THR A 281 -1.94 18.20 -7.18
N VAL A 282 -0.81 18.18 -6.49
CA VAL A 282 0.44 17.56 -6.96
C VAL A 282 0.81 16.44 -6.01
N ASP A 283 1.07 15.25 -6.57
CA ASP A 283 1.63 14.08 -5.93
C ASP A 283 3.05 13.88 -6.46
N ILE A 284 4.08 14.03 -5.63
CA ILE A 284 5.48 13.79 -5.95
C ILE A 284 5.95 12.58 -5.16
N ARG A 285 6.60 11.62 -5.84
CA ARG A 285 7.15 10.42 -5.21
C ARG A 285 8.57 10.15 -5.66
N ASN A 286 9.41 9.74 -4.72
CA ASN A 286 10.78 9.34 -5.02
C ASN A 286 11.25 8.30 -3.97
N PRO A 287 12.01 7.25 -4.39
CA PRO A 287 12.58 6.28 -3.45
C PRO A 287 13.73 6.83 -2.61
N LYS A 288 14.28 7.99 -2.96
CA LYS A 288 15.40 8.64 -2.25
C LYS A 288 14.93 9.93 -1.61
N LYS A 289 15.01 10.02 -0.27
CA LYS A 289 14.57 11.20 0.48
C LYS A 289 15.17 12.50 -0.05
N GLU A 290 16.49 12.54 -0.23
CA GLU A 290 17.18 13.73 -0.73
C GLU A 290 16.62 14.21 -2.07
N LYS A 291 16.30 13.26 -2.97
CA LYS A 291 15.72 13.61 -4.28
C LYS A 291 14.28 14.07 -4.15
N LEU A 292 13.48 13.44 -3.26
CA LEU A 292 12.12 13.85 -2.98
C LEU A 292 12.07 15.28 -2.42
N ASP A 293 12.91 15.58 -1.45
CA ASP A 293 13.02 16.92 -0.85
C ASP A 293 13.48 17.96 -1.90
N ASN A 294 14.42 17.58 -2.79
CA ASN A 294 14.88 18.45 -3.87
C ASN A 294 13.80 18.67 -4.93
N ASP A 295 13.04 17.64 -5.31
CA ASP A 295 11.94 17.75 -6.26
C ASP A 295 10.87 18.73 -5.74
N GLU A 296 10.48 18.62 -4.45
CA GLU A 296 9.57 19.58 -3.83
C GLU A 296 10.12 21.00 -3.86
N LYS A 297 11.40 21.17 -3.47
CA LYS A 297 12.07 22.47 -3.49
C LYS A 297 12.12 23.07 -4.90
N TYR A 298 12.46 22.27 -5.92
CA TYR A 298 12.49 22.75 -7.31
C TYR A 298 11.10 23.18 -7.78
N LEU A 299 10.04 22.45 -7.40
CA LEU A 299 8.68 22.86 -7.67
C LEU A 299 8.38 24.21 -7.00
N LEU A 300 8.65 24.35 -5.71
CA LEU A 300 8.37 25.61 -4.97
C LEU A 300 9.14 26.81 -5.54
N ASP A 301 10.39 26.61 -5.99
CA ASP A 301 11.17 27.66 -6.62
C ASP A 301 10.63 28.02 -8.03
N TYR A 302 10.15 27.04 -8.78
CA TYR A 302 9.50 27.28 -10.06
C TYR A 302 8.17 28.04 -9.90
N LEU A 303 7.39 27.76 -8.85
CA LEU A 303 6.16 28.52 -8.55
C LEU A 303 6.45 30.00 -8.36
N LYS A 304 7.53 30.37 -7.63
CA LYS A 304 7.94 31.77 -7.47
C LYS A 304 8.31 32.41 -8.80
N THR A 305 9.03 31.68 -9.67
CA THR A 305 9.37 32.17 -11.01
C THR A 305 8.11 32.46 -11.83
N LEU A 306 7.08 31.61 -11.73
CA LEU A 306 5.81 31.85 -12.43
C LEU A 306 5.05 33.08 -11.89
N GLU A 307 5.10 33.35 -10.58
CA GLU A 307 4.52 34.57 -10.01
C GLU A 307 5.13 35.81 -10.64
N GLU A 308 6.45 35.79 -10.88
CA GLU A 308 7.17 36.91 -11.50
C GLU A 308 6.89 37.02 -13.02
N THR A 309 6.91 35.90 -13.75
CA THR A 309 6.84 35.88 -15.22
C THR A 309 5.42 35.97 -15.76
N ASP A 310 4.47 35.30 -15.11
CA ASP A 310 3.08 35.20 -15.54
C ASP A 310 2.16 36.15 -14.74
N HIS A 311 2.72 36.86 -13.73
CA HIS A 311 2.03 37.83 -12.88
C HIS A 311 0.84 37.23 -12.09
N VAL A 312 0.81 35.92 -11.93
CA VAL A 312 -0.19 35.20 -11.12
C VAL A 312 0.20 35.22 -9.65
N LYS A 313 -0.76 34.97 -8.75
CA LYS A 313 -0.49 34.74 -7.34
C LYS A 313 -0.67 33.27 -7.05
N ILE A 314 0.32 32.61 -6.42
CA ILE A 314 0.31 31.17 -6.13
C ILE A 314 0.37 30.94 -4.63
N THR A 315 -0.51 30.07 -4.13
CA THR A 315 -0.46 29.60 -2.74
C THR A 315 -0.43 28.08 -2.71
N THR A 316 0.33 27.53 -1.76
CA THR A 316 0.48 26.08 -1.58
C THR A 316 0.00 25.66 -0.20
N GLN A 317 -0.59 24.48 -0.12
CA GLN A 317 -1.01 23.84 1.13
C GLN A 317 -0.47 22.40 1.16
N PRO A 318 0.47 22.07 2.07
CA PRO A 318 0.87 20.67 2.27
C PRO A 318 -0.32 19.81 2.70
N MET A 319 -0.39 18.57 2.18
CA MET A 319 -1.43 17.61 2.50
C MET A 319 -0.87 16.41 3.25
N THR A 320 0.10 15.73 2.65
CA THR A 320 0.68 14.50 3.18
C THR A 320 2.16 14.43 2.81
N ASN A 321 2.99 14.09 3.78
CA ASN A 321 4.43 13.91 3.56
C ASN A 321 4.87 12.65 4.30
N PHE A 322 5.38 11.68 3.55
CA PHE A 322 5.99 10.46 4.06
C PHE A 322 7.40 10.31 3.50
N ASP A 323 8.36 10.06 4.38
CA ASP A 323 9.71 9.71 3.95
C ASP A 323 9.75 8.33 3.31
N PRO A 324 10.67 8.06 2.37
CA PRO A 324 10.92 6.71 1.87
C PRO A 324 11.30 5.77 3.01
N VAL A 325 10.89 4.51 2.91
CA VAL A 325 11.21 3.48 3.90
C VAL A 325 12.14 2.45 3.26
N PRO A 326 13.45 2.50 3.54
CA PRO A 326 14.38 1.47 3.08
C PRO A 326 14.12 0.16 3.82
N PHE A 327 14.16 -0.95 3.09
CA PHE A 327 14.06 -2.29 3.64
C PHE A 327 15.43 -2.91 3.89
N ASP A 328 15.43 -4.05 4.60
CA ASP A 328 16.65 -4.71 5.04
C ASP A 328 17.41 -5.35 3.86
N GLU A 329 18.64 -4.91 3.65
CA GLU A 329 19.49 -5.32 2.53
C GLU A 329 19.84 -6.82 2.57
N ASP A 330 20.03 -7.40 3.76
CA ASP A 330 20.37 -8.82 3.89
C ASP A 330 19.16 -9.72 3.59
N LEU A 331 17.95 -9.31 3.96
CA LEU A 331 16.72 -9.99 3.57
C LEU A 331 16.53 -9.93 2.05
N CYS A 332 16.71 -8.77 1.46
CA CYS A 332 16.62 -8.61 0.00
C CYS A 332 17.63 -9.49 -0.75
N LYS A 333 18.88 -9.56 -0.30
CA LYS A 333 19.89 -10.48 -0.86
C LYS A 333 19.47 -11.94 -0.74
N LYS A 334 18.87 -12.34 0.40
CA LYS A 334 18.36 -13.70 0.59
C LYS A 334 17.24 -14.02 -0.39
N ILE A 335 16.34 -13.07 -0.64
CA ILE A 335 15.27 -13.21 -1.66
C ILE A 335 15.88 -13.41 -3.05
N GLU A 336 16.85 -12.61 -3.43
CA GLU A 336 17.55 -12.75 -4.73
C GLU A 336 18.23 -14.11 -4.88
N VAL A 337 18.96 -14.55 -3.86
CA VAL A 337 19.64 -15.86 -3.85
C VAL A 337 18.62 -16.99 -3.94
N ALA A 338 17.52 -16.92 -3.19
CA ALA A 338 16.46 -17.91 -3.22
C ALA A 338 15.77 -18.00 -4.59
N ALA A 339 15.51 -16.88 -5.24
CA ALA A 339 14.93 -16.83 -6.57
C ALA A 339 15.89 -17.42 -7.63
N LYS A 340 17.15 -16.97 -7.63
CA LYS A 340 18.20 -17.48 -8.55
C LYS A 340 18.43 -18.97 -8.42
N SER A 341 18.39 -19.52 -7.18
CA SER A 341 18.55 -20.96 -6.95
C SER A 341 17.41 -21.82 -7.53
N ARG A 342 16.30 -21.18 -7.90
CA ARG A 342 15.14 -21.78 -8.56
C ARG A 342 15.03 -21.44 -10.04
N ASN A 343 16.09 -20.85 -10.62
CA ASN A 343 16.12 -20.35 -12.01
C ASN A 343 15.01 -19.32 -12.31
N LEU A 344 14.57 -18.55 -11.29
CA LEU A 344 13.62 -17.47 -11.47
C LEU A 344 14.35 -16.15 -11.77
N LYS A 345 13.83 -15.40 -12.72
CA LYS A 345 14.32 -14.05 -13.02
C LYS A 345 13.91 -13.10 -11.88
N VAL A 346 14.89 -12.51 -11.21
CA VAL A 346 14.68 -11.59 -10.10
C VAL A 346 15.30 -10.22 -10.38
N ARG A 347 14.62 -9.16 -9.94
CA ARG A 347 15.20 -7.80 -9.90
C ARG A 347 14.96 -7.12 -8.55
N ARG A 348 15.84 -6.18 -8.22
CA ARG A 348 15.59 -5.20 -7.18
C ARG A 348 14.60 -4.17 -7.69
N MET A 349 13.68 -3.78 -6.84
CA MET A 349 12.67 -2.79 -7.20
C MET A 349 12.11 -2.07 -5.98
N VAL A 350 11.42 -0.97 -6.25
CA VAL A 350 10.78 -0.11 -5.27
C VAL A 350 9.29 -0.37 -5.27
N SER A 351 8.65 -0.41 -4.10
CA SER A 351 7.19 -0.38 -4.03
C SER A 351 6.67 1.03 -4.32
N GLY A 352 5.75 1.12 -5.26
CA GLY A 352 5.03 2.35 -5.59
C GLY A 352 3.83 2.62 -4.68
N ALA A 353 3.37 1.62 -3.93
CA ALA A 353 2.21 1.67 -3.04
C ALA A 353 2.64 1.50 -1.57
N GLY A 354 1.83 2.04 -0.63
CA GLY A 354 1.94 1.72 0.79
C GLY A 354 1.62 0.26 1.04
N GLN A 355 2.22 -0.35 2.07
CA GLN A 355 2.03 -1.76 2.43
C GLN A 355 2.27 -1.95 3.93
N ASP A 356 1.74 -3.03 4.51
CA ASP A 356 1.97 -3.36 5.92
C ASP A 356 3.46 -3.45 6.28
N ALA A 357 4.30 -3.90 5.33
CA ALA A 357 5.75 -3.92 5.46
C ALA A 357 6.36 -2.55 5.81
N GLN A 358 5.77 -1.45 5.32
CA GLN A 358 6.19 -0.10 5.67
C GLN A 358 6.09 0.18 7.17
N MET A 359 5.03 -0.30 7.77
CA MET A 359 4.82 -0.12 9.20
C MET A 359 5.68 -1.07 10.02
N MET A 360 5.82 -2.31 9.57
CA MET A 360 6.66 -3.31 10.24
C MET A 360 8.15 -2.97 10.20
N ALA A 361 8.62 -2.28 9.17
CA ALA A 361 10.00 -1.78 9.08
C ALA A 361 10.39 -0.80 10.20
N ARG A 362 9.42 -0.24 10.92
CA ARG A 362 9.68 0.61 12.10
C ARG A 362 10.19 -0.18 13.30
N ILE A 363 9.93 -1.48 13.36
CA ILE A 363 10.19 -2.29 14.57
C ILE A 363 11.07 -3.51 14.33
N CYS A 364 11.28 -3.92 13.08
CA CYS A 364 12.13 -5.07 12.76
C CYS A 364 12.70 -4.99 11.33
N PRO A 365 13.80 -5.72 11.04
CA PRO A 365 14.26 -5.93 9.67
C PRO A 365 13.13 -6.43 8.79
N THR A 366 12.87 -5.77 7.65
CA THR A 366 11.72 -6.03 6.80
C THR A 366 12.13 -6.08 5.33
N ALA A 367 11.48 -6.90 4.53
CA ALA A 367 11.54 -6.90 3.08
C ALA A 367 10.20 -7.33 2.47
N MET A 368 10.02 -7.04 1.18
CA MET A 368 8.88 -7.55 0.43
C MET A 368 9.33 -8.37 -0.77
N ILE A 369 8.46 -9.28 -1.17
CA ILE A 369 8.61 -10.07 -2.39
C ILE A 369 7.44 -9.72 -3.30
N PHE A 370 7.72 -9.24 -4.51
CA PHE A 370 6.68 -9.04 -5.50
C PHE A 370 6.61 -10.19 -6.49
N VAL A 371 5.37 -10.51 -6.89
CA VAL A 371 5.06 -11.31 -8.09
C VAL A 371 4.39 -10.41 -9.13
N PRO A 372 4.51 -10.72 -10.44
CA PRO A 372 3.95 -9.87 -11.48
C PRO A 372 2.44 -9.69 -11.37
N SER A 373 1.97 -8.46 -11.56
CA SER A 373 0.57 -8.15 -11.87
C SER A 373 0.40 -8.17 -13.39
N VAL A 374 -0.44 -9.06 -13.91
CA VAL A 374 -0.67 -9.19 -15.35
C VAL A 374 -1.20 -7.87 -15.92
N LYS A 375 -0.50 -7.31 -16.92
CA LYS A 375 -0.76 -5.99 -17.50
C LYS A 375 -0.68 -4.81 -16.50
N GLY A 376 -0.14 -5.03 -15.32
CA GLY A 376 -0.07 -4.02 -14.26
C GLY A 376 -1.43 -3.61 -13.68
N ILE A 377 -2.44 -4.47 -13.83
CA ILE A 377 -3.78 -4.21 -13.32
C ILE A 377 -3.79 -4.45 -11.80
N SER A 378 -4.25 -3.45 -11.05
CA SER A 378 -4.46 -3.52 -9.60
C SER A 378 -5.68 -2.69 -9.19
N HIS A 379 -6.24 -2.96 -8.01
CA HIS A 379 -7.47 -2.36 -7.50
C HIS A 379 -8.63 -2.51 -8.51
N ASN A 380 -8.71 -3.66 -9.15
CA ASN A 380 -9.62 -3.95 -10.24
C ASN A 380 -10.05 -5.44 -10.20
N PRO A 381 -11.30 -5.78 -10.53
CA PRO A 381 -11.76 -7.18 -10.59
C PRO A 381 -10.92 -8.09 -11.52
N ASP A 382 -10.29 -7.51 -12.53
CA ASP A 382 -9.43 -8.21 -13.50
C ASP A 382 -7.97 -8.36 -13.04
N GLU A 383 -7.65 -8.03 -11.79
CA GLU A 383 -6.33 -8.23 -11.22
C GLU A 383 -5.96 -9.71 -11.18
N ILE A 384 -4.89 -10.07 -11.84
CA ILE A 384 -4.33 -11.43 -11.87
C ILE A 384 -2.85 -11.35 -11.52
N GLY A 385 -2.46 -12.04 -10.44
CA GLY A 385 -1.07 -12.31 -10.14
C GLY A 385 -0.56 -13.49 -10.97
N ARG A 386 0.70 -13.44 -11.37
CA ARG A 386 1.40 -14.57 -12.01
C ARG A 386 2.49 -15.07 -11.07
N ALA A 387 2.23 -16.18 -10.40
CA ALA A 387 3.21 -16.88 -9.58
C ALA A 387 3.93 -17.98 -10.35
#